data_5bcd0c4acf0dd92572f81dfa21ccb749
#
_entry.id   5bcd0c4acf0dd92572f81dfa21ccb749
#
_cell.length_a   1.000
_cell.length_b   1.000
_cell.length_c   1.000
_cell.angle_alpha   90.00
_cell.angle_beta   90.00
_cell.angle_gamma   90.00
#
_symmetry.space_group_name_H-M   'P 1'
#
loop_
_entity.id
_entity.type
_entity.pdbx_description
1 polymer ?
#
loop_
_entity_poly.entity_id
_entity_poly.type
_entity_poly.pdbx_seq_one_letter_code
_entity_poly.pdbx_strand_id
1 'polypeptide(L)'
;MEPAIKERFEREGLRYVRNFTDGLDVSWQRFFHTDDRSVVEEYCRRAGINFEWRSGNRLRISQNCPAVVIHPQTGEKVFFNQLQLHHISCLTPAVRESLLSMMKEDELPRNVYYGDGQPIEDSVMDYLRDLYGKLAVSFPWLERDVLMLNNMLVAHSRNPFVGERKIVVALGNLVSKEQVEHGEQQHA
;
A
#
# COMPACT_ATOMS: atom_id res chain seq x y z
N MET A 1 3.44 -17.48 7.13
CA MET A 1 3.37 -16.35 8.11
C MET A 1 3.08 -16.94 9.47
N GLU A 2 3.74 -16.44 10.51
CA GLU A 2 3.49 -16.85 11.90
C GLU A 2 2.03 -16.57 12.30
N PRO A 3 1.36 -17.51 13.01
CA PRO A 3 -0.06 -17.39 13.33
C PRO A 3 -0.42 -16.08 14.06
N ALA A 4 0.35 -15.70 15.07
CA ALA A 4 0.07 -14.49 15.87
C ALA A 4 0.14 -13.20 15.03
N ILE A 5 1.10 -13.11 14.12
CA ILE A 5 1.24 -11.97 13.19
C ILE A 5 0.04 -11.95 12.22
N LYS A 6 -0.30 -13.11 11.66
CA LYS A 6 -1.44 -13.24 10.75
C LYS A 6 -2.75 -12.83 11.42
N GLU A 7 -3.03 -13.36 12.61
CA GLU A 7 -4.25 -13.07 13.38
C GLU A 7 -4.36 -11.58 13.74
N ARG A 8 -3.23 -10.93 14.07
CA ARG A 8 -3.23 -9.50 14.36
C ARG A 8 -3.59 -8.70 13.12
N PHE A 9 -3.01 -8.99 11.96
CA PHE A 9 -3.38 -8.32 10.71
C PHE A 9 -4.83 -8.61 10.28
N GLU A 10 -5.33 -9.81 10.48
CA GLU A 10 -6.73 -10.14 10.20
C GLU A 10 -7.69 -9.35 11.08
N ARG A 11 -7.38 -9.22 12.38
CA ARG A 11 -8.24 -8.54 13.36
C ARG A 11 -8.18 -7.02 13.23
N GLU A 12 -6.98 -6.46 13.15
CA GLU A 12 -6.78 -5.00 13.19
C GLU A 12 -6.87 -4.35 11.79
N GLY A 13 -6.50 -5.07 10.74
CA GLY A 13 -6.29 -4.46 9.43
C GLY A 13 -5.12 -3.47 9.41
N LEU A 14 -5.15 -2.54 8.47
CA LEU A 14 -4.12 -1.53 8.26
C LEU A 14 -4.74 -0.14 8.20
N ARG A 15 -4.02 0.86 8.72
CA ARG A 15 -4.31 2.27 8.52
C ARG A 15 -3.20 2.90 7.70
N TYR A 16 -3.48 3.22 6.45
CA TYR A 16 -2.58 4.00 5.61
C TYR A 16 -2.73 5.48 5.91
N VAL A 17 -1.60 6.17 6.02
CA VAL A 17 -1.54 7.62 6.24
C VAL A 17 -0.71 8.24 5.13
N ARG A 18 -1.18 9.35 4.60
CA ARG A 18 -0.44 10.18 3.65
C ARG A 18 -0.51 11.63 4.06
N ASN A 19 0.65 12.27 4.15
CA ASN A 19 0.78 13.70 4.34
C ASN A 19 1.28 14.31 3.02
N PHE A 20 0.47 15.15 2.42
CA PHE A 20 0.86 15.88 1.23
C PHE A 20 1.70 17.08 1.65
N THR A 21 3.01 16.96 1.48
CA THR A 21 4.00 17.97 1.85
C THR A 21 4.77 18.38 0.61
N ASP A 22 4.76 19.66 0.30
CA ASP A 22 5.45 20.19 -0.88
C ASP A 22 6.94 19.84 -0.87
N GLY A 23 7.44 19.39 -2.01
CA GLY A 23 8.85 19.06 -2.21
C GLY A 23 9.29 17.66 -1.76
N LEU A 24 8.47 16.91 -1.00
CA LEU A 24 8.79 15.55 -0.54
C LEU A 24 7.99 14.45 -1.21
N ASP A 25 6.76 14.73 -1.62
CA ASP A 25 5.90 13.81 -2.37
C ASP A 25 5.07 14.63 -3.38
N VAL A 26 4.25 13.95 -4.14
CA VAL A 26 3.28 14.59 -5.04
C VAL A 26 2.33 15.47 -4.22
N SER A 27 2.08 16.70 -4.65
CA SER A 27 1.10 17.56 -4.00
C SER A 27 -0.32 16.99 -4.09
N TRP A 28 -1.20 17.36 -3.16
CA TRP A 28 -2.59 16.88 -3.19
C TRP A 28 -3.31 17.31 -4.47
N GLN A 29 -2.99 18.48 -5.04
CA GLN A 29 -3.56 18.95 -6.29
C GLN A 29 -3.24 18.01 -7.45
N ARG A 30 -1.97 17.59 -7.55
CA ARG A 30 -1.56 16.63 -8.58
C ARG A 30 -2.14 15.25 -8.35
N PHE A 31 -2.28 14.84 -7.09
CA PHE A 31 -2.83 13.53 -6.74
C PHE A 31 -4.32 13.42 -7.04
N PHE A 32 -5.10 14.46 -6.71
CA PHE A 32 -6.54 14.49 -6.94
C PHE A 32 -6.94 15.14 -8.28
N HIS A 33 -5.95 15.63 -9.06
CA HIS A 33 -6.17 16.34 -10.33
C HIS A 33 -7.12 17.54 -10.23
N THR A 34 -7.06 18.28 -9.13
CA THR A 34 -7.89 19.46 -8.84
C THR A 34 -7.20 20.40 -7.87
N ASP A 35 -7.50 21.71 -7.97
CA ASP A 35 -7.11 22.73 -6.98
C ASP A 35 -8.25 23.08 -6.03
N ASP A 36 -9.43 22.48 -6.22
CA ASP A 36 -10.62 22.73 -5.40
C ASP A 36 -10.69 21.74 -4.23
N ARG A 37 -10.57 22.28 -3.01
CA ARG A 37 -10.68 21.51 -1.77
C ARG A 37 -12.01 20.80 -1.61
N SER A 38 -13.12 21.42 -2.06
CA SER A 38 -14.44 20.82 -1.93
C SER A 38 -14.58 19.53 -2.72
N VAL A 39 -13.95 19.45 -3.89
CA VAL A 39 -13.88 18.24 -4.72
C VAL A 39 -13.10 17.13 -4.01
N VAL A 40 -11.96 17.49 -3.37
CA VAL A 40 -11.16 16.55 -2.59
C VAL A 40 -11.93 16.02 -1.38
N GLU A 41 -12.60 16.90 -0.65
CA GLU A 41 -13.41 16.53 0.52
C GLU A 41 -14.56 15.58 0.14
N GLU A 42 -15.26 15.88 -0.94
CA GLU A 42 -16.34 15.03 -1.43
C GLU A 42 -15.81 13.66 -1.86
N TYR A 43 -14.68 13.62 -2.59
CA TYR A 43 -14.04 12.37 -2.93
C TYR A 43 -13.68 11.54 -1.68
N CYS A 44 -13.05 12.18 -0.68
CA CYS A 44 -12.66 11.51 0.55
C CYS A 44 -13.86 10.95 1.32
N ARG A 45 -14.96 11.73 1.44
CA ARG A 45 -16.19 11.27 2.10
C ARG A 45 -16.79 10.05 1.39
N ARG A 46 -16.88 10.08 0.07
CA ARG A 46 -17.42 8.97 -0.73
C ARG A 46 -16.54 7.72 -0.67
N ALA A 47 -15.22 7.88 -0.60
CA ALA A 47 -14.27 6.79 -0.54
C ALA A 47 -14.01 6.27 0.90
N GLY A 48 -14.66 6.84 1.93
CA GLY A 48 -14.42 6.48 3.32
C GLY A 48 -12.99 6.82 3.79
N ILE A 49 -12.42 7.90 3.24
CA ILE A 49 -11.08 8.40 3.58
C ILE A 49 -11.24 9.53 4.59
N ASN A 50 -10.58 9.44 5.74
CA ASN A 50 -10.47 10.55 6.67
C ASN A 50 -9.50 11.59 6.11
N PHE A 51 -9.84 12.88 6.22
CA PHE A 51 -8.99 13.96 5.75
C PHE A 51 -8.90 15.08 6.82
N GLU A 52 -7.77 15.76 6.82
CA GLU A 52 -7.47 16.87 7.71
C GLU A 52 -6.66 17.92 6.94
N TRP A 53 -7.24 19.12 6.80
CA TRP A 53 -6.52 20.27 6.28
C TRP A 53 -5.61 20.86 7.35
N ARG A 54 -4.35 21.06 7.04
CA ARG A 54 -3.33 21.60 7.93
C ARG A 54 -2.87 22.99 7.46
N SER A 55 -2.12 23.68 8.31
CA SER A 55 -1.54 24.99 7.98
C SER A 55 -0.71 24.91 6.68
N GLY A 56 -0.65 26.04 5.94
CA GLY A 56 0.12 26.10 4.68
C GLY A 56 -0.49 25.28 3.53
N ASN A 57 -1.83 25.12 3.51
CA ASN A 57 -2.54 24.38 2.45
C ASN A 57 -2.14 22.91 2.34
N ARG A 58 -1.62 22.32 3.41
CA ARG A 58 -1.26 20.89 3.45
C ARG A 58 -2.48 20.03 3.74
N LEU A 59 -2.48 18.83 3.21
CA LEU A 59 -3.52 17.84 3.43
C LEU A 59 -2.92 16.57 4.06
N ARG A 60 -3.58 16.05 5.07
CA ARG A 60 -3.37 14.69 5.57
C ARG A 60 -4.59 13.85 5.25
N ILE A 61 -4.38 12.66 4.74
CA ILE A 61 -5.44 11.66 4.59
C ILE A 61 -5.06 10.38 5.33
N SER A 62 -6.09 9.65 5.80
CA SER A 62 -5.91 8.31 6.35
C SER A 62 -7.09 7.42 6.01
N GLN A 63 -6.80 6.14 5.77
CA GLN A 63 -7.82 5.16 5.41
C GLN A 63 -7.52 3.83 6.09
N ASN A 64 -8.54 3.24 6.71
CA ASN A 64 -8.48 1.87 7.21
C ASN A 64 -8.84 0.91 6.08
N CYS A 65 -8.01 -0.11 5.91
CA CYS A 65 -8.18 -1.16 4.91
C CYS A 65 -7.96 -2.52 5.55
N PRO A 66 -8.61 -3.59 5.09
CA PRO A 66 -8.24 -4.93 5.52
C PRO A 66 -6.80 -5.24 5.08
N ALA A 67 -6.04 -5.94 5.92
CA ALA A 67 -4.72 -6.45 5.55
C ALA A 67 -4.82 -7.81 4.85
N VAL A 68 -5.86 -8.55 5.18
CA VAL A 68 -6.21 -9.86 4.62
C VAL A 68 -7.60 -9.76 4.03
N VAL A 69 -7.77 -10.23 2.82
CA VAL A 69 -9.04 -10.21 2.08
C VAL A 69 -9.41 -11.61 1.63
N ILE A 70 -10.67 -11.82 1.26
CA ILE A 70 -11.13 -13.06 0.66
C ILE A 70 -11.00 -12.95 -0.86
N HIS A 71 -10.29 -13.90 -1.47
CA HIS A 71 -10.19 -13.94 -2.93
C HIS A 71 -11.55 -14.33 -3.54
N PRO A 72 -12.14 -13.51 -4.43
CA PRO A 72 -13.55 -13.69 -4.83
C PRO A 72 -13.83 -14.96 -5.62
N GLN A 73 -12.82 -15.53 -6.29
CA GLN A 73 -12.97 -16.75 -7.08
C GLN A 73 -12.62 -18.02 -6.31
N THR A 74 -11.60 -17.98 -5.43
CA THR A 74 -11.13 -19.17 -4.72
C THR A 74 -11.64 -19.29 -3.29
N GLY A 75 -12.15 -18.19 -2.72
CA GLY A 75 -12.58 -18.13 -1.32
C GLY A 75 -11.43 -18.14 -0.31
N GLU A 76 -10.18 -18.13 -0.78
CA GLU A 76 -9.02 -18.16 0.09
C GLU A 76 -8.78 -16.80 0.76
N LYS A 77 -8.34 -16.83 2.00
CA LYS A 77 -7.83 -15.64 2.68
C LYS A 77 -6.42 -15.32 2.19
N VAL A 78 -6.25 -14.14 1.61
CA VAL A 78 -4.99 -13.69 1.02
C VAL A 78 -4.48 -12.43 1.72
N PHE A 79 -3.17 -12.37 1.98
CA PHE A 79 -2.49 -11.19 2.52
C PHE A 79 -2.25 -10.18 1.40
N PHE A 80 -3.30 -9.42 1.07
CA PHE A 80 -3.34 -8.51 -0.08
C PHE A 80 -3.33 -7.05 0.39
N ASN A 81 -2.17 -6.43 0.34
CA ASN A 81 -1.97 -5.05 0.81
C ASN A 81 -0.67 -4.45 0.24
N GLN A 82 -0.43 -3.18 0.55
CA GLN A 82 0.77 -2.44 0.13
C GLN A 82 1.66 -2.02 1.32
N LEU A 83 1.63 -2.77 2.39
CA LEU A 83 2.34 -2.49 3.64
C LEU A 83 3.81 -2.12 3.41
N GLN A 84 4.54 -2.93 2.62
CA GLN A 84 5.97 -2.71 2.36
C GLN A 84 6.29 -1.44 1.57
N LEU A 85 5.34 -0.89 0.83
CA LEU A 85 5.54 0.36 0.09
C LEU A 85 5.35 1.61 0.97
N HIS A 86 4.77 1.45 2.15
CA HIS A 86 4.38 2.56 3.00
C HIS A 86 5.15 2.61 4.33
N HIS A 87 5.60 1.47 4.85
CA HIS A 87 6.27 1.44 6.14
C HIS A 87 7.69 2.00 6.07
N ILE A 88 8.03 2.87 7.02
CA ILE A 88 9.32 3.56 7.06
C ILE A 88 10.53 2.61 7.12
N SER A 89 10.40 1.43 7.75
CA SER A 89 11.50 0.45 7.79
C SER A 89 11.86 -0.14 6.44
N CYS A 90 11.03 0.05 5.42
CA CYS A 90 11.29 -0.41 4.05
C CYS A 90 12.13 0.58 3.23
N LEU A 91 12.40 1.77 3.77
CA LEU A 91 13.35 2.71 3.20
C LEU A 91 14.78 2.28 3.51
N THR A 92 15.74 2.72 2.68
CA THR A 92 17.15 2.53 3.03
C THR A 92 17.50 3.25 4.33
N PRO A 93 18.42 2.74 5.16
CA PRO A 93 18.76 3.36 6.44
C PRO A 93 19.09 4.85 6.33
N ALA A 94 19.88 5.25 5.34
CA ALA A 94 20.26 6.65 5.12
C ALA A 94 19.05 7.55 4.80
N VAL A 95 18.08 7.07 4.01
CA VAL A 95 16.85 7.81 3.71
C VAL A 95 15.95 7.90 4.94
N ARG A 96 15.82 6.81 5.69
CA ARG A 96 15.05 6.77 6.95
C ARG A 96 15.60 7.78 7.96
N GLU A 97 16.90 7.75 8.22
CA GLU A 97 17.57 8.68 9.14
C GLU A 97 17.40 10.13 8.68
N SER A 98 17.62 10.40 7.41
CA SER A 98 17.43 11.74 6.85
C SER A 98 16.02 12.27 7.06
N LEU A 99 14.99 11.46 6.79
CA LEU A 99 13.60 11.88 6.98
C LEU A 99 13.28 12.11 8.46
N LEU A 100 13.69 11.21 9.36
CA LEU A 100 13.42 11.32 10.80
C LEU A 100 14.23 12.46 11.47
N SER A 101 15.32 12.92 10.86
CA SER A 101 16.02 14.12 11.32
C SER A 101 15.29 15.43 10.98
N MET A 102 14.46 15.42 9.94
CA MET A 102 13.76 16.60 9.44
C MET A 102 12.32 16.72 9.98
N MET A 103 11.67 15.59 10.30
CA MET A 103 10.27 15.57 10.69
C MET A 103 9.94 14.40 11.62
N LYS A 104 8.82 14.51 12.32
CA LYS A 104 8.29 13.42 13.14
C LYS A 104 7.75 12.31 12.25
N GLU A 105 7.71 11.09 12.78
CA GLU A 105 7.24 9.91 12.06
C GLU A 105 5.79 10.05 11.57
N ASP A 106 4.92 10.67 12.34
CA ASP A 106 3.52 10.91 11.97
C ASP A 106 3.34 12.01 10.90
N GLU A 107 4.40 12.77 10.60
CA GLU A 107 4.44 13.79 9.55
C GLU A 107 5.08 13.28 8.24
N LEU A 108 5.59 12.05 8.24
CA LEU A 108 6.19 11.45 7.04
C LEU A 108 5.22 11.48 5.85
N PRO A 109 5.71 11.65 4.63
CA PRO A 109 4.85 11.68 3.43
C PRO A 109 3.92 10.48 3.33
N ARG A 110 4.41 9.31 3.72
CA ARG A 110 3.62 8.07 3.77
C ARG A 110 4.04 7.26 5.00
N ASN A 111 3.06 6.64 5.63
CA ASN A 111 3.28 5.64 6.65
C ASN A 111 2.08 4.69 6.74
N VAL A 112 2.24 3.59 7.45
CA VAL A 112 1.19 2.61 7.68
C VAL A 112 1.28 2.11 9.12
N TYR A 113 0.14 1.90 9.71
CA TYR A 113 -0.07 1.45 11.08
C TYR A 113 -1.02 0.26 11.09
N TYR A 114 -1.16 -0.44 12.20
CA TYR A 114 -2.32 -1.29 12.41
C TYR A 114 -3.60 -0.44 12.37
N GLY A 115 -4.74 -1.04 12.07
CA GLY A 115 -6.01 -0.33 11.91
C GLY A 115 -6.46 0.44 13.15
N ASP A 116 -6.05 0.00 14.35
CA ASP A 116 -6.25 0.70 15.63
C ASP A 116 -5.34 1.94 15.79
N GLY A 117 -4.33 2.09 14.93
CA GLY A 117 -3.37 3.18 14.93
C GLY A 117 -2.08 2.89 15.67
N GLN A 118 -1.92 1.70 16.23
CA GLN A 118 -0.64 1.29 16.82
C GLN A 118 0.43 1.12 15.73
N PRO A 119 1.69 1.47 16.03
CA PRO A 119 2.79 1.27 15.09
C PRO A 119 3.00 -0.22 14.82
N ILE A 120 3.41 -0.54 13.59
CA ILE A 120 3.84 -1.89 13.24
C ILE A 120 5.33 -1.96 13.58
N GLU A 121 5.69 -2.98 14.33
CA GLU A 121 7.06 -3.15 14.81
C GLU A 121 8.03 -3.44 13.65
N ASP A 122 9.21 -2.83 13.66
CA ASP A 122 10.26 -3.09 12.66
C ASP A 122 10.57 -4.59 12.52
N SER A 123 10.54 -5.35 13.63
CA SER A 123 10.76 -6.80 13.64
C SER A 123 9.70 -7.57 12.84
N VAL A 124 8.44 -7.12 12.86
CA VAL A 124 7.37 -7.71 12.03
C VAL A 124 7.63 -7.43 10.56
N MET A 125 8.07 -6.20 10.24
CA MET A 125 8.41 -5.82 8.88
C MET A 125 9.63 -6.57 8.35
N ASP A 126 10.65 -6.78 9.17
CA ASP A 126 11.83 -7.59 8.84
C ASP A 126 11.45 -9.04 8.56
N TYR A 127 10.62 -9.62 9.43
CA TYR A 127 10.08 -10.97 9.23
C TYR A 127 9.31 -11.10 7.90
N LEU A 128 8.45 -10.13 7.58
CA LEU A 128 7.70 -10.14 6.31
C LEU A 128 8.63 -10.00 5.11
N ARG A 129 9.64 -9.14 5.19
CA ARG A 129 10.64 -8.96 4.12
C ARG A 129 11.42 -10.25 3.87
N ASP A 130 11.85 -10.91 4.95
CA ASP A 130 12.53 -12.21 4.87
C ASP A 130 11.65 -13.30 4.27
N LEU A 131 10.38 -13.31 4.65
CA LEU A 131 9.40 -14.26 4.11
C LEU A 131 9.20 -14.05 2.59
N TYR A 132 9.04 -12.81 2.14
CA TYR A 132 8.97 -12.51 0.70
C TYR A 132 10.25 -12.92 -0.02
N GLY A 133 11.44 -12.65 0.56
CA GLY A 133 12.72 -13.06 -0.02
C GLY A 133 12.85 -14.57 -0.17
N LYS A 134 12.41 -15.33 0.83
CA LYS A 134 12.44 -16.81 0.81
C LYS A 134 11.49 -17.43 -0.20
N LEU A 135 10.36 -16.76 -0.47
CA LEU A 135 9.33 -17.24 -1.38
C LEU A 135 9.46 -16.68 -2.81
N ALA A 136 10.38 -15.74 -3.03
CA ALA A 136 10.56 -15.09 -4.31
C ALA A 136 11.05 -16.07 -5.38
N VAL A 137 10.40 -16.02 -6.53
CA VAL A 137 10.85 -16.70 -7.75
C VAL A 137 11.30 -15.61 -8.72
N SER A 138 12.58 -15.66 -9.11
CA SER A 138 13.16 -14.72 -10.07
C SER A 138 13.47 -15.38 -11.39
N PHE A 139 13.23 -14.66 -12.47
CA PHE A 139 13.58 -15.06 -13.83
C PHE A 139 14.05 -13.86 -14.65
N PRO A 140 14.92 -14.03 -15.64
CA PRO A 140 15.32 -12.97 -16.55
C PRO A 140 14.17 -12.63 -17.51
N TRP A 141 13.92 -11.34 -17.73
CA TRP A 141 13.02 -10.89 -18.78
C TRP A 141 13.73 -10.84 -20.12
N LEU A 142 13.07 -11.36 -21.13
CA LEU A 142 13.48 -11.22 -22.52
C LEU A 142 12.56 -10.25 -23.26
N GLU A 143 13.03 -9.71 -24.37
CA GLU A 143 12.19 -8.87 -25.23
C GLU A 143 10.97 -9.65 -25.72
N ARG A 144 9.78 -9.08 -25.59
CA ARG A 144 8.47 -9.65 -25.92
C ARG A 144 7.91 -10.66 -24.92
N ASP A 145 8.54 -10.86 -23.77
CA ASP A 145 7.92 -11.65 -22.71
C ASP A 145 6.62 -10.98 -22.22
N VAL A 146 5.64 -11.81 -21.92
CA VAL A 146 4.38 -11.42 -21.30
C VAL A 146 4.22 -12.23 -20.01
N LEU A 147 4.07 -11.51 -18.90
CA LEU A 147 3.78 -12.11 -17.60
C LEU A 147 2.35 -11.80 -17.20
N MET A 148 1.55 -12.85 -16.98
CA MET A 148 0.21 -12.75 -16.45
C MET A 148 0.19 -13.21 -15.00
N LEU A 149 -0.33 -12.37 -14.11
CA LEU A 149 -0.38 -12.65 -12.67
C LEU A 149 -1.79 -12.45 -12.13
N ASN A 150 -2.19 -13.31 -11.21
CA ASN A 150 -3.28 -12.99 -10.30
C ASN A 150 -2.69 -12.12 -9.17
N ASN A 151 -2.91 -10.81 -9.26
CA ASN A 151 -2.32 -9.82 -8.36
C ASN A 151 -2.79 -9.96 -6.90
N MET A 152 -3.89 -10.66 -6.64
CA MET A 152 -4.35 -10.94 -5.27
C MET A 152 -3.60 -12.12 -4.64
N LEU A 153 -3.20 -13.11 -5.44
CA LEU A 153 -2.56 -14.34 -4.96
C LEU A 153 -1.04 -14.22 -4.88
N VAL A 154 -0.42 -13.35 -5.69
CA VAL A 154 1.03 -13.20 -5.76
C VAL A 154 1.46 -11.74 -5.66
N ALA A 155 2.38 -11.47 -4.75
CA ALA A 155 3.11 -10.20 -4.76
C ALA A 155 4.15 -10.24 -5.89
N HIS A 156 4.39 -9.11 -6.52
CA HIS A 156 5.36 -8.99 -7.59
C HIS A 156 6.23 -7.75 -7.41
N SER A 157 7.47 -7.87 -7.82
CA SER A 157 8.43 -6.77 -7.82
C SER A 157 9.40 -6.92 -9.00
N ARG A 158 10.36 -6.05 -9.09
CA ARG A 158 11.43 -6.14 -10.08
C ARG A 158 12.78 -5.94 -9.42
N ASN A 159 13.77 -6.69 -9.86
CA ASN A 159 15.15 -6.46 -9.47
C ASN A 159 15.68 -5.15 -10.08
N PRO A 160 16.68 -4.51 -9.45
CA PRO A 160 17.41 -3.41 -10.06
C PRO A 160 17.93 -3.77 -11.46
N PHE A 161 17.98 -2.81 -12.35
CA PHE A 161 18.46 -3.01 -13.72
C PHE A 161 19.31 -1.83 -14.17
N VAL A 162 20.11 -2.04 -15.20
CA VAL A 162 20.95 -1.04 -15.85
C VAL A 162 20.55 -0.94 -17.32
N GLY A 163 20.51 0.27 -17.87
CA GLY A 163 20.15 0.55 -19.26
C GLY A 163 18.68 0.95 -19.45
N GLU A 164 18.31 1.15 -20.72
CA GLU A 164 16.94 1.53 -21.08
C GLU A 164 15.99 0.33 -20.94
N ARG A 165 14.78 0.61 -20.45
CA ARG A 165 13.75 -0.41 -20.25
C ARG A 165 12.37 0.19 -20.44
N LYS A 166 11.52 -0.52 -21.18
CA LYS A 166 10.10 -0.21 -21.29
C LYS A 166 9.28 -1.42 -20.85
N ILE A 167 8.43 -1.23 -19.83
CA ILE A 167 7.45 -2.21 -19.39
C ILE A 167 6.07 -1.60 -19.54
N VAL A 168 5.16 -2.34 -20.14
CA VAL A 168 3.75 -1.96 -20.27
C VAL A 168 2.95 -2.85 -19.33
N VAL A 169 2.04 -2.24 -18.58
CA VAL A 169 1.16 -2.95 -17.62
C VAL A 169 -0.28 -2.73 -18.05
N ALA A 170 -1.06 -3.80 -18.08
CA ALA A 170 -2.49 -3.77 -18.21
C ALA A 170 -3.14 -4.42 -16.98
N LEU A 171 -4.17 -3.78 -16.43
CA LEU A 171 -4.96 -4.32 -15.33
C LEU A 171 -6.33 -4.69 -15.87
N GLY A 172 -6.77 -5.89 -15.58
CA GLY A 172 -8.08 -6.38 -15.95
C GLY A 172 -8.78 -7.08 -14.79
N ASN A 173 -10.05 -7.34 -14.96
CA ASN A 173 -10.85 -8.07 -13.99
C ASN A 173 -10.83 -7.42 -12.59
N LEU A 174 -11.15 -6.12 -12.54
CA LEU A 174 -11.14 -5.35 -11.30
C LEU A 174 -12.20 -5.90 -10.34
N VAL A 175 -11.86 -5.97 -9.06
CA VAL A 175 -12.76 -6.38 -7.98
C VAL A 175 -13.10 -5.18 -7.09
N SER A 176 -14.35 -5.12 -6.60
CA SER A 176 -14.77 -4.07 -5.68
C SER A 176 -14.37 -4.41 -4.24
N LYS A 177 -14.45 -3.40 -3.37
CA LYS A 177 -14.20 -3.56 -1.94
C LYS A 177 -15.18 -4.58 -1.32
N GLU A 178 -16.45 -4.49 -1.67
CA GLU A 178 -17.51 -5.35 -1.17
C GLU A 178 -17.25 -6.83 -1.53
N GLN A 179 -16.77 -7.09 -2.74
CA GLN A 179 -16.44 -8.45 -3.19
C GLN A 179 -15.30 -9.09 -2.39
N VAL A 180 -14.32 -8.30 -1.95
CA VAL A 180 -13.16 -8.83 -1.19
C VAL A 180 -13.40 -8.87 0.31
N GLU A 181 -14.34 -8.09 0.84
CA GLU A 181 -14.70 -8.09 2.25
C GLU A 181 -15.71 -9.20 2.60
N HIS A 182 -16.64 -9.51 1.70
CA HIS A 182 -17.73 -10.44 1.96
C HIS A 182 -17.63 -11.75 1.20
N GLY A 183 -16.68 -11.88 0.28
CA GLY A 183 -16.52 -13.09 -0.50
C GLY A 183 -17.73 -13.43 -1.39
N GLU A 184 -18.49 -12.43 -1.84
CA GLU A 184 -19.62 -12.63 -2.72
C GLU A 184 -19.16 -13.18 -4.06
N GLN A 185 -19.46 -14.45 -4.28
CA GLN A 185 -19.32 -15.10 -5.58
C GLN A 185 -20.35 -14.47 -6.52
N GLN A 186 -19.88 -13.82 -7.57
CA GLN A 186 -20.75 -13.59 -8.72
C GLN A 186 -21.08 -14.98 -9.31
N HIS A 187 -22.27 -15.47 -9.01
CA HIS A 187 -22.83 -16.54 -9.81
C HIS A 187 -23.15 -15.96 -11.20
N ALA A 188 -22.35 -16.40 -12.18
CA ALA A 188 -22.60 -16.15 -13.59
C ALA A 188 -23.89 -16.86 -14.05
#